data_6fe763d1dfa3623ea7c94f1be894f168
#
_entry.id   6fe763d1dfa3623ea7c94f1be894f168
#
_cell.length_a   1.000
_cell.length_b   1.000
_cell.length_c   1.000
_cell.angle_alpha   90.00
_cell.angle_beta   90.00
_cell.angle_gamma   90.00
#
_symmetry.space_group_name_H-M   'P 1'
#
loop_
_entity.id
_entity.type
_entity.pdbx_description
1 polymer ?
#
loop_
_entity_poly.entity_id
_entity_poly.type
_entity_poly.pdbx_seq_one_letter_code
_entity_poly.pdbx_strand_id
1 'polypeptide(L)'
;HDIGKIRKPLYFIENQTEGKNRHDKLAPSMSALILIAHIKDGVEIARQNKLGQLISDTIRQHHGTSIIKYFYEKAKQKKGAAAVNIDDFRYPGPKPQTKEAGLVMLADVVEAATRVLDNPTPSRIQGLVQRLINQIFSDGQLDDCELTLKDLHNIAKSFNKILYGIHHHRIEYSEGRTAGNGYDKGKSKNGSSDRKPARQTQDLKEEDSSNGERHLKRLGLS
;
A
#
# COMPACT_ATOMS: atom_id res chain seq x y z
N HIS A 1 6.37 13.01 -6.30
CA HIS A 1 5.17 13.50 -5.65
C HIS A 1 5.34 13.57 -4.12
N ASP A 2 6.12 12.72 -3.52
CA ASP A 2 6.30 12.52 -2.07
C ASP A 2 7.49 13.25 -1.42
N ILE A 3 8.12 14.20 -2.11
CA ILE A 3 9.32 14.89 -1.58
C ILE A 3 9.07 15.62 -0.25
N GLY A 4 7.85 15.98 0.06
CA GLY A 4 7.49 16.62 1.32
C GLY A 4 7.65 15.71 2.55
N LYS A 5 7.66 14.40 2.39
CA LYS A 5 7.91 13.43 3.47
C LYS A 5 9.29 13.62 4.11
N ILE A 6 10.24 14.22 3.40
CA ILE A 6 11.60 14.54 3.90
C ILE A 6 11.56 15.43 5.16
N ARG A 7 10.54 16.29 5.32
CA ARG A 7 10.42 17.16 6.50
C ARG A 7 10.13 16.38 7.80
N LYS A 8 9.43 15.24 7.70
CA LYS A 8 9.03 14.41 8.85
C LYS A 8 9.15 12.91 8.54
N PRO A 9 10.34 12.43 8.13
CA PRO A 9 10.49 11.11 7.51
C PRO A 9 10.02 9.95 8.39
N LEU A 10 10.24 10.02 9.70
CA LEU A 10 9.93 8.94 10.64
C LEU A 10 8.42 8.74 10.92
N TYR A 11 7.56 9.59 10.36
CA TYR A 11 6.10 9.41 10.40
C TYR A 11 5.57 8.64 9.20
N PHE A 12 6.39 8.39 8.18
CA PHE A 12 5.99 7.65 6.99
C PHE A 12 6.55 6.23 7.05
N ILE A 13 5.71 5.27 6.68
CA ILE A 13 5.94 3.84 6.90
C ILE A 13 7.23 3.32 6.25
N GLU A 14 7.61 3.88 5.11
CA GLU A 14 8.82 3.54 4.37
C GLU A 14 10.11 3.85 5.15
N ASN A 15 10.04 4.73 6.16
CA ASN A 15 11.16 5.15 6.98
C ASN A 15 11.04 4.71 8.45
N GLN A 16 10.04 3.89 8.77
CA GLN A 16 9.87 3.36 10.13
C GLN A 16 10.68 2.07 10.28
N THR A 17 11.41 1.96 11.38
CA THR A 17 12.06 0.72 11.81
C THR A 17 11.05 -0.18 12.53
N GLU A 18 11.23 -1.50 12.43
CA GLU A 18 10.35 -2.50 13.03
C GLU A 18 10.00 -2.19 14.50
N GLY A 19 8.70 -2.25 14.81
CA GLY A 19 8.17 -2.17 16.17
C GLY A 19 7.93 -0.77 16.73
N LYS A 20 8.21 0.34 16.01
CA LYS A 20 8.02 1.69 16.54
C LYS A 20 7.27 2.61 15.56
N ASN A 21 5.94 2.58 15.60
CA ASN A 21 5.13 3.54 14.86
C ASN A 21 4.92 4.81 15.72
N ARG A 22 5.47 5.95 15.28
CA ARG A 22 5.32 7.22 15.98
C ARG A 22 3.88 7.70 16.10
N HIS A 23 3.01 7.28 15.20
CA HIS A 23 1.58 7.59 15.26
C HIS A 23 0.84 6.93 16.43
N ASP A 24 1.39 5.87 17.04
CA ASP A 24 0.71 5.19 18.14
C ASP A 24 0.59 6.06 19.40
N LYS A 25 1.48 7.02 19.55
CA LYS A 25 1.49 7.97 20.67
C LYS A 25 0.68 9.24 20.43
N LEU A 26 0.10 9.41 19.24
CA LEU A 26 -0.60 10.62 18.84
C LEU A 26 -2.12 10.43 18.84
N ALA A 27 -2.83 11.55 18.98
CA ALA A 27 -4.24 11.59 18.64
C ALA A 27 -4.43 11.34 17.14
N PRO A 28 -5.50 10.63 16.71
CA PRO A 28 -5.74 10.34 15.30
C PRO A 28 -5.77 11.58 14.39
N SER A 29 -6.37 12.67 14.86
CA SER A 29 -6.39 13.95 14.13
C SER A 29 -5.00 14.56 13.96
N MET A 30 -4.11 14.45 14.97
CA MET A 30 -2.73 14.89 14.84
C MET A 30 -1.96 14.05 13.84
N SER A 31 -2.20 12.73 13.83
CA SER A 31 -1.62 11.82 12.83
C SER A 31 -2.06 12.19 11.41
N ALA A 32 -3.35 12.45 11.21
CA ALA A 32 -3.87 12.89 9.92
C ALA A 32 -3.23 14.23 9.48
N LEU A 33 -3.14 15.19 10.38
CA LEU A 33 -2.52 16.49 10.10
C LEU A 33 -1.05 16.35 9.65
N ILE A 34 -0.28 15.46 10.30
CA ILE A 34 1.12 15.20 9.93
C ILE A 34 1.19 14.59 8.53
N LEU A 35 0.30 13.63 8.21
CA LEU A 35 0.27 13.04 6.87
C LEU A 35 -0.13 14.07 5.81
N ILE A 36 -1.18 14.88 6.06
CA ILE A 36 -1.62 15.93 5.14
C ILE A 36 -0.52 16.98 4.89
N ALA A 37 0.27 17.29 5.91
CA ALA A 37 1.29 18.34 5.82
C ALA A 37 2.35 18.07 4.73
N HIS A 38 2.61 16.79 4.34
CA HIS A 38 3.61 16.51 3.31
C HIS A 38 3.27 17.12 1.95
N ILE A 39 2.00 17.34 1.65
CA ILE A 39 1.56 18.02 0.42
C ILE A 39 2.09 19.46 0.40
N LYS A 40 1.82 20.21 1.46
CA LYS A 40 2.28 21.60 1.60
C LYS A 40 3.81 21.67 1.61
N ASP A 41 4.44 20.81 2.41
CA ASP A 41 5.90 20.74 2.53
C ASP A 41 6.55 20.39 1.17
N GLY A 42 5.94 19.49 0.41
CA GLY A 42 6.40 19.08 -0.93
C GLY A 42 6.29 20.20 -1.95
N VAL A 43 5.17 20.91 -1.99
CA VAL A 43 4.98 22.06 -2.87
C VAL A 43 5.98 23.17 -2.55
N GLU A 44 6.26 23.41 -1.26
CA GLU A 44 7.25 24.39 -0.85
C GLU A 44 8.66 24.00 -1.33
N ILE A 45 9.06 22.74 -1.13
CA ILE A 45 10.35 22.21 -1.63
C ILE A 45 10.44 22.33 -3.15
N ALA A 46 9.38 21.96 -3.88
CA ALA A 46 9.35 22.06 -5.34
C ALA A 46 9.53 23.51 -5.82
N ARG A 47 8.87 24.46 -5.16
CA ARG A 47 9.00 25.89 -5.47
C ARG A 47 10.40 26.42 -5.18
N GLN A 48 10.97 26.11 -4.02
CA GLN A 48 12.33 26.51 -3.62
C GLN A 48 13.38 25.99 -4.60
N ASN A 49 13.19 24.77 -5.12
CA ASN A 49 14.10 24.13 -6.06
C ASN A 49 13.72 24.34 -7.55
N LYS A 50 12.73 25.19 -7.83
CA LYS A 50 12.31 25.56 -9.20
C LYS A 50 11.95 24.33 -10.06
N LEU A 51 11.28 23.32 -9.49
CA LEU A 51 10.94 22.08 -10.22
C LEU A 51 9.84 22.27 -11.28
N GLY A 52 9.27 23.46 -11.36
CA GLY A 52 8.21 23.80 -12.32
C GLY A 52 6.79 23.51 -11.84
N GLN A 53 5.84 24.07 -12.57
CA GLN A 53 4.41 24.03 -12.18
C GLN A 53 3.84 22.63 -12.26
N LEU A 54 4.14 21.87 -13.32
CA LEU A 54 3.66 20.50 -13.52
C LEU A 54 3.96 19.59 -12.32
N ILE A 55 5.22 19.64 -11.82
CA ILE A 55 5.62 18.84 -10.66
C ILE A 55 4.93 19.35 -9.39
N SER A 56 4.84 20.66 -9.20
CA SER A 56 4.15 21.25 -8.04
C SER A 56 2.67 20.88 -8.01
N ASP A 57 2.00 20.84 -9.16
CA ASP A 57 0.59 20.45 -9.29
C ASP A 57 0.41 18.94 -9.04
N THR A 58 1.30 18.11 -9.55
CA THR A 58 1.29 16.67 -9.26
C THR A 58 1.43 16.42 -7.75
N ILE A 59 2.38 17.09 -7.07
CA ILE A 59 2.53 17.00 -5.61
C ILE A 59 1.24 17.40 -4.90
N ARG A 60 0.58 18.47 -5.34
CA ARG A 60 -0.63 18.98 -4.71
C ARG A 60 -1.83 18.05 -4.90
N GLN A 61 -1.91 17.35 -6.03
CA GLN A 61 -3.10 16.66 -6.51
C GLN A 61 -3.09 15.14 -6.28
N HIS A 62 -1.93 14.51 -5.99
CA HIS A 62 -1.81 13.05 -5.99
C HIS A 62 -2.65 12.32 -4.94
N HIS A 63 -3.12 13.01 -3.91
CA HIS A 63 -4.11 12.47 -2.97
C HIS A 63 -5.52 13.05 -3.17
N GLY A 64 -5.67 14.07 -4.02
CA GLY A 64 -6.95 14.74 -4.27
C GLY A 64 -7.63 15.21 -2.99
N THR A 65 -8.88 14.82 -2.83
CA THR A 65 -9.68 15.08 -1.62
C THR A 65 -9.99 13.79 -0.85
N SER A 66 -9.18 12.75 -1.01
CA SER A 66 -9.38 11.46 -0.36
C SER A 66 -9.29 11.55 1.16
N ILE A 67 -9.89 10.57 1.85
CA ILE A 67 -9.92 10.51 3.32
C ILE A 67 -8.85 9.57 3.81
N ILE A 68 -8.15 9.95 4.88
CA ILE A 68 -7.24 9.09 5.63
C ILE A 68 -8.08 8.16 6.53
N LYS A 69 -8.72 7.16 5.92
CA LYS A 69 -9.74 6.30 6.54
C LYS A 69 -9.28 5.69 7.86
N TYR A 70 -8.04 5.18 7.92
CA TYR A 70 -7.52 4.55 9.13
C TYR A 70 -7.61 5.45 10.37
N PHE A 71 -7.15 6.70 10.25
CA PHE A 71 -7.18 7.64 11.37
C PHE A 71 -8.57 8.18 11.63
N TYR A 72 -9.40 8.33 10.61
CA TYR A 72 -10.80 8.68 10.78
C TYR A 72 -11.57 7.62 11.58
N GLU A 73 -11.47 6.34 11.21
CA GLU A 73 -12.11 5.25 11.94
C GLU A 73 -11.55 5.10 13.37
N LYS A 74 -10.24 5.25 13.55
CA LYS A 74 -9.61 5.26 14.88
C LYS A 74 -10.11 6.42 15.75
N ALA A 75 -10.40 7.59 15.16
CA ALA A 75 -10.98 8.73 15.87
C ALA A 75 -12.43 8.45 16.29
N LYS A 76 -13.24 7.89 15.39
CA LYS A 76 -14.63 7.50 15.69
C LYS A 76 -14.71 6.48 16.82
N GLN A 77 -13.83 5.48 16.84
CA GLN A 77 -13.74 4.51 17.91
C GLN A 77 -13.41 5.14 19.28
N LYS A 78 -12.59 6.18 19.29
CA LYS A 78 -12.16 6.85 20.53
C LYS A 78 -13.16 7.88 21.07
N LYS A 79 -13.83 8.62 20.18
CA LYS A 79 -14.64 9.80 20.54
C LYS A 79 -16.14 9.63 20.28
N GLY A 80 -16.54 8.55 19.58
CA GLY A 80 -17.87 8.40 19.00
C GLY A 80 -18.03 9.12 17.65
N ALA A 81 -18.85 8.55 16.79
CA ALA A 81 -19.01 9.02 15.41
C ALA A 81 -19.50 10.49 15.31
N ALA A 82 -20.41 10.89 16.20
CA ALA A 82 -20.99 12.23 16.19
C ALA A 82 -19.99 13.35 16.59
N ALA A 83 -18.87 12.99 17.25
CA ALA A 83 -17.88 13.96 17.73
C ALA A 83 -16.66 14.11 16.80
N VAL A 84 -16.67 13.48 15.63
CA VAL A 84 -15.54 13.50 14.69
C VAL A 84 -15.96 14.11 13.37
N ASN A 85 -15.35 15.24 13.02
CA ASN A 85 -15.52 15.83 11.70
C ASN A 85 -14.66 15.05 10.68
N ILE A 86 -15.26 14.57 9.61
CA ILE A 86 -14.59 13.84 8.54
C ILE A 86 -13.57 14.71 7.79
N ASP A 87 -13.81 16.02 7.70
CA ASP A 87 -12.96 16.95 6.97
C ASP A 87 -11.58 17.14 7.64
N ASP A 88 -11.47 16.87 8.95
CA ASP A 88 -10.18 16.85 9.66
C ASP A 88 -9.25 15.73 9.19
N PHE A 89 -9.79 14.77 8.45
CA PHE A 89 -9.08 13.59 7.94
C PHE A 89 -9.01 13.55 6.41
N ARG A 90 -9.43 14.63 5.75
CA ARG A 90 -9.46 14.74 4.30
C ARG A 90 -8.27 15.53 3.78
N TYR A 91 -7.69 15.05 2.68
CA TYR A 91 -6.69 15.84 1.96
C TYR A 91 -7.32 17.10 1.37
N PRO A 92 -6.59 18.23 1.31
CA PRO A 92 -7.18 19.52 0.94
C PRO A 92 -7.48 19.66 -0.56
N GLY A 93 -7.02 18.76 -1.39
CA GLY A 93 -7.15 18.87 -2.83
C GLY A 93 -6.15 19.85 -3.49
N PRO A 94 -6.44 20.23 -4.73
CA PRO A 94 -7.59 19.79 -5.54
C PRO A 94 -7.50 18.33 -5.99
N LYS A 95 -8.58 17.80 -6.56
CA LYS A 95 -8.57 16.52 -7.29
C LYS A 95 -7.58 16.60 -8.46
N PRO A 96 -7.07 15.46 -8.98
CA PRO A 96 -6.27 15.45 -10.20
C PRO A 96 -6.96 16.17 -11.36
N GLN A 97 -6.26 17.10 -12.00
CA GLN A 97 -6.77 17.92 -13.10
C GLN A 97 -6.15 17.55 -14.45
N THR A 98 -5.18 16.66 -14.46
CA THR A 98 -4.56 16.12 -15.68
C THR A 98 -4.52 14.59 -15.61
N LYS A 99 -4.40 13.94 -16.78
CA LYS A 99 -4.25 12.48 -16.86
C LYS A 99 -3.04 12.00 -16.11
N GLU A 100 -1.94 12.75 -16.18
CA GLU A 100 -0.68 12.44 -15.49
C GLU A 100 -0.86 12.46 -13.97
N ALA A 101 -1.51 13.49 -13.43
CA ALA A 101 -1.78 13.57 -11.99
C ALA A 101 -2.74 12.44 -11.53
N GLY A 102 -3.76 12.12 -12.33
CA GLY A 102 -4.65 10.98 -12.08
C GLY A 102 -3.90 9.64 -12.12
N LEU A 103 -2.97 9.47 -13.08
CA LEU A 103 -2.14 8.27 -13.15
C LEU A 103 -1.21 8.14 -11.94
N VAL A 104 -0.61 9.25 -11.47
CA VAL A 104 0.23 9.23 -10.26
C VAL A 104 -0.59 8.85 -9.04
N MET A 105 -1.80 9.41 -8.86
CA MET A 105 -2.72 9.01 -7.77
C MET A 105 -3.01 7.51 -7.79
N LEU A 106 -3.37 6.96 -8.95
CA LEU A 106 -3.66 5.53 -9.08
C LEU A 106 -2.43 4.67 -8.80
N ALA A 107 -1.25 5.09 -9.29
CA ALA A 107 0.00 4.36 -9.09
C ALA A 107 0.43 4.32 -7.63
N ASP A 108 0.35 5.46 -6.93
CA ASP A 108 0.70 5.57 -5.51
C ASP A 108 -0.18 4.66 -4.64
N VAL A 109 -1.51 4.74 -4.82
CA VAL A 109 -2.45 3.90 -4.05
C VAL A 109 -2.24 2.41 -4.32
N VAL A 110 -2.03 2.02 -5.59
CA VAL A 110 -1.80 0.63 -5.98
C VAL A 110 -0.46 0.13 -5.45
N GLU A 111 0.61 0.92 -5.54
CA GLU A 111 1.93 0.57 -5.03
C GLU A 111 1.89 0.36 -3.51
N ALA A 112 1.32 1.31 -2.77
CA ALA A 112 1.21 1.23 -1.32
C ALA A 112 0.43 -0.02 -0.87
N ALA A 113 -0.67 -0.34 -1.54
CA ALA A 113 -1.49 -1.50 -1.22
C ALA A 113 -0.81 -2.84 -1.56
N THR A 114 -0.09 -2.91 -2.67
CA THR A 114 0.59 -4.14 -3.09
C THR A 114 1.84 -4.44 -2.26
N ARG A 115 2.45 -3.44 -1.67
CA ARG A 115 3.61 -3.58 -0.76
C ARG A 115 3.29 -4.45 0.46
N VAL A 116 2.04 -4.43 0.90
CA VAL A 116 1.55 -5.11 2.11
C VAL A 116 0.65 -6.30 1.81
N LEU A 117 0.58 -6.69 0.54
CA LEU A 117 -0.20 -7.84 0.12
C LEU A 117 0.52 -9.14 0.50
N ASP A 118 -0.06 -9.88 1.43
CA ASP A 118 0.42 -11.22 1.78
C ASP A 118 0.18 -12.18 0.61
N ASN A 119 1.20 -12.97 0.28
CA ASN A 119 1.14 -13.97 -0.79
C ASN A 119 0.57 -13.41 -2.11
N PRO A 120 1.33 -12.56 -2.82
CA PRO A 120 0.87 -11.81 -3.99
C PRO A 120 0.75 -12.71 -5.23
N THR A 121 -0.32 -13.52 -5.29
CA THR A 121 -0.63 -14.27 -6.50
C THR A 121 -1.18 -13.34 -7.60
N PRO A 122 -1.08 -13.73 -8.86
CA PRO A 122 -1.60 -12.98 -10.00
C PRO A 122 -3.04 -12.54 -9.87
N SER A 123 -3.92 -13.46 -9.51
CA SER A 123 -5.34 -13.16 -9.33
C SER A 123 -5.60 -12.22 -8.15
N ARG A 124 -4.83 -12.32 -7.07
CA ARG A 124 -4.93 -11.39 -5.93
C ARG A 124 -4.46 -9.98 -6.30
N ILE A 125 -3.34 -9.86 -7.03
CA ILE A 125 -2.85 -8.57 -7.54
C ILE A 125 -3.89 -7.96 -8.46
N GLN A 126 -4.40 -8.71 -9.45
CA GLN A 126 -5.40 -8.22 -10.39
C GLN A 126 -6.68 -7.77 -9.67
N GLY A 127 -7.19 -8.56 -8.74
CA GLY A 127 -8.37 -8.22 -7.95
C GLY A 127 -8.16 -6.96 -7.10
N LEU A 128 -6.98 -6.80 -6.50
CA LEU A 128 -6.63 -5.61 -5.72
C LEU A 128 -6.57 -4.36 -6.61
N VAL A 129 -5.84 -4.41 -7.72
CA VAL A 129 -5.71 -3.29 -8.67
C VAL A 129 -7.08 -2.83 -9.15
N GLN A 130 -7.95 -3.78 -9.60
CA GLN A 130 -9.27 -3.44 -10.09
C GLN A 130 -10.14 -2.80 -9.00
N ARG A 131 -10.12 -3.35 -7.79
CA ARG A 131 -10.88 -2.80 -6.66
C ARG A 131 -10.45 -1.38 -6.32
N LEU A 132 -9.13 -1.11 -6.27
CA LEU A 132 -8.61 0.21 -5.93
C LEU A 132 -8.96 1.26 -6.99
N ILE A 133 -8.80 0.94 -8.26
CA ILE A 133 -9.18 1.83 -9.37
C ILE A 133 -10.67 2.14 -9.30
N ASN A 134 -11.52 1.12 -9.13
CA ASN A 134 -12.96 1.30 -9.01
C ASN A 134 -13.34 2.16 -7.79
N GLN A 135 -12.64 1.98 -6.66
CA GLN A 135 -12.87 2.76 -5.45
C GLN A 135 -12.55 4.24 -5.66
N ILE A 136 -11.39 4.56 -6.25
CA ILE A 136 -10.97 5.94 -6.55
C ILE A 136 -11.94 6.59 -7.54
N PHE A 137 -12.34 5.85 -8.57
CA PHE A 137 -13.33 6.29 -9.55
C PHE A 137 -14.69 6.57 -8.89
N SER A 138 -15.22 5.63 -8.09
CA SER A 138 -16.51 5.78 -7.42
C SER A 138 -16.52 6.87 -6.34
N ASP A 139 -15.33 7.19 -5.75
CA ASP A 139 -15.16 8.31 -4.82
C ASP A 139 -15.08 9.67 -5.56
N GLY A 140 -15.18 9.66 -6.91
CA GLY A 140 -15.16 10.85 -7.74
C GLY A 140 -13.81 11.57 -7.77
N GLN A 141 -12.72 10.91 -7.36
CA GLN A 141 -11.40 11.56 -7.32
C GLN A 141 -10.83 11.87 -8.71
N LEU A 142 -11.36 11.23 -9.76
CA LEU A 142 -10.92 11.41 -11.14
C LEU A 142 -11.86 12.31 -11.97
N ASP A 143 -12.85 12.94 -11.34
CA ASP A 143 -13.89 13.71 -12.05
C ASP A 143 -13.34 14.92 -12.80
N ASP A 144 -12.24 15.51 -12.30
CA ASP A 144 -11.65 16.73 -12.86
C ASP A 144 -10.53 16.43 -13.88
N CYS A 145 -10.22 15.15 -14.15
CA CYS A 145 -9.23 14.74 -15.15
C CYS A 145 -9.86 13.97 -16.31
N GLU A 146 -9.28 14.11 -17.51
CA GLU A 146 -9.82 13.54 -18.75
C GLU A 146 -9.48 12.04 -18.92
N LEU A 147 -9.44 11.25 -17.84
CA LEU A 147 -9.25 9.80 -17.91
C LEU A 147 -10.57 9.12 -18.33
N THR A 148 -10.51 8.40 -19.44
CA THR A 148 -11.64 7.59 -19.91
C THR A 148 -11.66 6.21 -19.27
N LEU A 149 -12.79 5.51 -19.32
CA LEU A 149 -12.88 4.09 -18.89
C LEU A 149 -11.89 3.19 -19.65
N LYS A 150 -11.61 3.51 -20.92
CA LYS A 150 -10.59 2.82 -21.71
C LYS A 150 -9.19 3.06 -21.16
N ASP A 151 -8.89 4.28 -20.73
CA ASP A 151 -7.60 4.62 -20.10
C ASP A 151 -7.47 3.85 -18.78
N LEU A 152 -8.50 3.83 -17.94
CA LEU A 152 -8.48 3.08 -16.68
C LEU A 152 -8.26 1.57 -16.88
N HIS A 153 -8.89 0.99 -17.92
CA HIS A 153 -8.65 -0.41 -18.29
C HIS A 153 -7.18 -0.66 -18.70
N ASN A 154 -6.61 0.22 -19.53
CA ASN A 154 -5.22 0.11 -19.97
C ASN A 154 -4.23 0.30 -18.79
N ILE A 155 -4.52 1.23 -17.88
CA ILE A 155 -3.75 1.48 -16.66
C ILE A 155 -3.76 0.21 -15.78
N ALA A 156 -4.94 -0.37 -15.53
CA ALA A 156 -5.07 -1.61 -14.76
C ALA A 156 -4.24 -2.75 -15.36
N LYS A 157 -4.30 -2.93 -16.69
CA LYS A 157 -3.51 -3.93 -17.41
C LYS A 157 -2.02 -3.70 -17.26
N SER A 158 -1.57 -2.45 -17.37
CA SER A 158 -0.16 -2.06 -17.23
C SER A 158 0.34 -2.28 -15.80
N PHE A 159 -0.42 -1.87 -14.80
CA PHE A 159 -0.09 -2.10 -13.39
C PHE A 159 0.05 -3.58 -13.08
N ASN A 160 -0.90 -4.41 -13.51
CA ASN A 160 -0.83 -5.86 -13.34
C ASN A 160 0.45 -6.44 -13.94
N LYS A 161 0.82 -6.04 -15.16
CA LYS A 161 2.04 -6.51 -15.83
C LYS A 161 3.30 -6.14 -15.04
N ILE A 162 3.40 -4.91 -14.55
CA ILE A 162 4.56 -4.42 -13.80
C ILE A 162 4.66 -5.13 -12.44
N LEU A 163 3.56 -5.18 -11.69
CA LEU A 163 3.52 -5.80 -10.37
C LEU A 163 3.82 -7.30 -10.43
N TYR A 164 3.38 -7.97 -11.47
CA TYR A 164 3.74 -9.34 -11.74
C TYR A 164 5.25 -9.53 -11.84
N GLY A 165 5.91 -8.70 -12.65
CA GLY A 165 7.37 -8.76 -12.80
C GLY A 165 8.10 -8.52 -11.47
N ILE A 166 7.67 -7.55 -10.68
CA ILE A 166 8.28 -7.21 -9.38
C ILE A 166 8.16 -8.38 -8.39
N HIS A 167 6.98 -9.00 -8.29
CA HIS A 167 6.74 -10.07 -7.33
C HIS A 167 7.34 -11.41 -7.77
N HIS A 168 7.42 -11.72 -9.07
CA HIS A 168 8.09 -12.91 -9.58
C HIS A 168 9.59 -12.92 -9.26
N HIS A 169 10.28 -11.80 -9.45
CA HIS A 169 11.71 -11.68 -9.11
C HIS A 169 11.99 -11.84 -7.60
N ARG A 170 11.06 -11.45 -6.72
CA ARG A 170 11.21 -11.63 -5.27
C ARG A 170 11.10 -13.09 -4.85
N ILE A 171 10.23 -13.89 -5.51
CA ILE A 171 10.04 -15.31 -5.19
C ILE A 171 11.29 -16.10 -5.59
N GLU A 172 11.85 -15.89 -6.78
CA GLU A 172 13.08 -16.57 -7.21
C GLU A 172 14.30 -16.27 -6.32
N TYR A 173 14.39 -15.05 -5.76
CA TYR A 173 15.51 -14.69 -4.86
C TYR A 173 15.37 -15.33 -3.48
N SER A 174 14.18 -15.65 -3.01
CA SER A 174 13.95 -16.29 -1.71
C SER A 174 14.19 -17.81 -1.77
N GLU A 175 13.88 -18.46 -2.89
CA GLU A 175 14.13 -19.90 -3.09
C GLU A 175 15.60 -20.23 -3.32
N GLY A 176 16.38 -19.32 -3.92
CA GLY A 176 17.83 -19.51 -4.16
C GLY A 176 18.72 -19.46 -2.92
N ARG A 177 18.23 -19.10 -1.75
CA ARG A 177 19.03 -19.01 -0.51
C ARG A 177 18.97 -20.25 0.38
N THR A 178 18.09 -21.21 0.09
CA THR A 178 17.94 -22.44 0.88
C THR A 178 18.62 -23.68 0.27
N ALA A 179 19.19 -23.57 -0.93
CA ALA A 179 19.91 -24.68 -1.58
C ALA A 179 21.41 -24.44 -1.66
N GLY A 180 22.09 -24.47 -0.51
CA GLY A 180 23.56 -24.38 -0.49
C GLY A 180 24.16 -24.57 0.87
N ASN A 181 24.08 -25.77 1.44
CA ASN A 181 25.16 -26.40 2.21
C ASN A 181 24.77 -27.81 2.64
N GLY A 182 25.39 -28.79 2.03
CA GLY A 182 25.27 -30.19 2.43
C GLY A 182 26.18 -31.05 1.60
N TYR A 183 27.49 -30.87 1.74
CA TYR A 183 28.44 -31.93 1.45
C TYR A 183 28.25 -33.01 2.50
N ASP A 184 27.78 -34.18 2.12
CA ASP A 184 28.16 -35.37 2.86
C ASP A 184 28.44 -36.56 1.95
N LYS A 185 29.51 -37.22 2.33
CA LYS A 185 30.05 -38.42 1.75
C LYS A 185 29.47 -39.67 2.44
N GLY A 186 28.99 -40.59 1.68
CA GLY A 186 29.44 -41.97 1.95
C GLY A 186 28.52 -42.99 2.60
N LYS A 187 28.18 -44.00 1.80
CA LYS A 187 28.04 -45.44 2.11
C LYS A 187 26.71 -46.00 2.68
N SER A 188 26.01 -46.65 1.76
CA SER A 188 25.64 -48.09 1.74
C SER A 188 25.13 -48.79 3.03
N LYS A 189 23.88 -49.28 3.04
CA LYS A 189 23.42 -50.68 3.00
C LYS A 189 21.97 -50.88 3.47
N ASN A 190 21.24 -51.58 2.65
CA ASN A 190 20.16 -52.55 2.87
C ASN A 190 19.34 -52.58 4.18
N GLY A 191 18.02 -52.69 4.02
CA GLY A 191 17.13 -53.30 4.97
C GLY A 191 15.65 -52.94 4.76
N SER A 192 14.91 -53.92 4.17
CA SER A 192 13.45 -53.89 4.02
C SER A 192 12.70 -53.89 5.35
N SER A 193 11.55 -53.23 5.41
CA SER A 193 10.30 -53.88 5.82
C SER A 193 9.14 -52.88 5.97
N ASP A 194 8.02 -53.33 5.51
CA ASP A 194 6.66 -52.78 5.60
C ASP A 194 6.23 -52.23 6.96
N ARG A 195 5.46 -51.13 6.94
CA ARG A 195 4.19 -50.99 7.64
C ARG A 195 3.57 -49.56 7.45
N LYS A 196 2.42 -49.49 6.76
CA LYS A 196 1.38 -48.47 7.00
C LYS A 196 0.55 -48.96 8.18
N PRO A 197 -0.35 -48.15 8.85
CA PRO A 197 -0.82 -46.77 8.61
C PRO A 197 -0.95 -45.96 9.93
N ALA A 198 -1.20 -44.66 9.84
CA ALA A 198 -2.23 -44.01 10.66
C ALA A 198 -2.34 -42.51 10.27
N ARG A 199 -3.57 -42.11 9.94
CA ARG A 199 -4.06 -40.73 9.86
C ARG A 199 -3.89 -40.05 11.22
N GLN A 200 -3.31 -38.88 11.24
CA GLN A 200 -3.62 -37.85 12.21
C GLN A 200 -3.75 -36.51 11.52
N THR A 201 -4.96 -36.03 11.49
CA THR A 201 -5.36 -34.64 11.27
C THR A 201 -4.77 -33.82 12.37
N GLN A 202 -3.95 -32.83 12.03
CA GLN A 202 -3.61 -31.75 12.95
C GLN A 202 -3.99 -30.42 12.30
N ASP A 203 -4.82 -29.72 13.06
CA ASP A 203 -5.28 -28.36 12.86
C ASP A 203 -4.11 -27.42 12.55
N LEU A 204 -4.12 -26.85 11.34
CA LEU A 204 -3.26 -25.73 10.99
C LEU A 204 -3.98 -24.45 11.41
N LYS A 205 -3.42 -23.81 12.39
CA LYS A 205 -3.85 -22.55 12.98
C LYS A 205 -3.99 -21.45 11.94
N GLU A 206 -5.18 -20.87 11.89
CA GLU A 206 -5.53 -19.60 11.25
C GLU A 206 -4.93 -18.42 12.06
N GLU A 207 -3.66 -18.16 12.02
CA GLU A 207 -3.07 -17.00 12.72
C GLU A 207 -2.38 -15.97 11.82
N ASP A 208 -2.27 -16.19 10.51
CA ASP A 208 -1.44 -15.31 9.65
C ASP A 208 -2.19 -14.38 8.68
N SER A 209 -3.51 -14.51 8.54
CA SER A 209 -4.29 -13.62 7.65
C SER A 209 -4.63 -12.25 8.24
N SER A 210 -4.52 -12.09 9.56
CA SER A 210 -4.98 -10.87 10.26
C SER A 210 -3.99 -9.69 10.18
N ASN A 211 -2.75 -9.90 9.79
CA ASN A 211 -1.72 -8.85 9.78
C ASN A 211 -1.75 -8.02 8.49
N GLY A 212 -1.93 -8.64 7.33
CA GLY A 212 -2.07 -7.95 6.04
C GLY A 212 -3.35 -7.12 5.95
N GLU A 213 -4.48 -7.65 6.45
CA GLU A 213 -5.73 -6.90 6.51
C GLU A 213 -5.65 -5.69 7.45
N ARG A 214 -4.99 -5.81 8.60
CA ARG A 214 -4.75 -4.67 9.50
C ARG A 214 -3.92 -3.58 8.85
N HIS A 215 -2.98 -3.94 8.00
CA HIS A 215 -2.13 -2.97 7.30
C HIS A 215 -2.87 -2.29 6.13
N LEU A 216 -3.67 -3.03 5.36
CA LEU A 216 -4.56 -2.47 4.34
C LEU A 216 -5.56 -1.49 4.94
N LYS A 217 -6.15 -1.82 6.09
CA LYS A 217 -7.00 -0.90 6.86
C LYS A 217 -6.26 0.37 7.27
N ARG A 218 -4.97 0.30 7.61
CA ARG A 218 -4.13 1.48 7.92
C ARG A 218 -3.95 2.42 6.72
N LEU A 219 -3.93 1.88 5.51
CA LEU A 219 -3.84 2.66 4.27
C LEU A 219 -5.22 3.18 3.80
N GLY A 220 -6.30 2.83 4.50
CA GLY A 220 -7.65 3.20 4.10
C GLY A 220 -8.18 2.43 2.89
N LEU A 221 -7.65 1.24 2.61
CA LEU A 221 -7.86 0.46 1.41
C LEU A 221 -8.72 -0.81 1.65
N SER A 222 -9.55 -0.80 2.66
CA SER A 222 -10.49 -1.90 2.97
C SER A 222 -11.92 -1.50 2.69
#